data_41824e050ac45a57e2aa829ceb87c7d7
#
_entry.id   41824e050ac45a57e2aa829ceb87c7d7
#
_cell.length_a   1.000
_cell.length_b   1.000
_cell.length_c   1.000
_cell.angle_alpha   90.00
_cell.angle_beta   90.00
_cell.angle_gamma   90.00
#
_symmetry.space_group_name_H-M   'P 1'
#
loop_
_entity.id
_entity.type
_entity.pdbx_description
1 polymer ?
#
loop_
_entity_poly.entity_id
_entity_poly.type
_entity_poly.pdbx_seq_one_letter_code
_entity_poly.pdbx_strand_id
1 'polypeptide(L)'
;SSRLNWSNNSDTTFCGEINTLARLQNNSHGIDYNIHILPTQIIIGDSVWHIRPATIDIENGKGHIDRIEVRHQEQYMLIDGLISKNPTDMLNLSLNDVSLDYIFDALNLKNVVFGGQATGDFLISDLLNGTPRLSTKKFFVKDFSYNHAKFGDLNLYSRWDNENKGILLNGTVSQEGYPNTLVDGYIFPTRDSLNLRFDAQHISLAFLNPFTEKILQNV
;
A
#
# COMPACT_ATOMS: atom_id res chain seq x y z
N SER A 1 -19.47 -20.80 9.21
CA SER A 1 -18.02 -20.51 9.19
C SER A 1 -17.48 -20.74 7.79
N SER A 2 -16.61 -19.91 7.38
CA SER A 2 -15.89 -20.04 6.11
C SER A 2 -14.40 -19.99 6.36
N ARG A 3 -13.64 -20.70 5.50
CA ARG A 3 -12.19 -20.72 5.51
C ARG A 3 -11.73 -20.29 4.13
N LEU A 4 -10.91 -19.25 4.08
CA LEU A 4 -10.31 -18.75 2.85
C LEU A 4 -8.82 -19.09 2.86
N ASN A 5 -8.40 -19.93 1.91
CA ASN A 5 -6.99 -20.21 1.68
C ASN A 5 -6.56 -19.49 0.41
N TRP A 6 -5.39 -18.86 0.44
CA TRP A 6 -4.80 -18.30 -0.75
C TRP A 6 -3.29 -18.55 -0.77
N SER A 7 -2.75 -18.60 -1.95
CA SER A 7 -1.30 -18.62 -2.19
C SER A 7 -1.01 -17.85 -3.47
N ASN A 8 0.14 -17.22 -3.54
CA ASN A 8 0.65 -16.70 -4.80
C ASN A 8 1.13 -17.89 -5.65
N ASN A 9 0.54 -18.09 -6.83
CA ASN A 9 0.79 -19.27 -7.69
C ASN A 9 2.23 -19.37 -8.20
N SER A 10 3.04 -18.33 -8.06
CA SER A 10 4.43 -18.30 -8.52
C SER A 10 5.45 -18.34 -7.40
N ASP A 11 5.03 -18.15 -6.15
CA ASP A 11 5.94 -18.03 -5.03
C ASP A 11 5.19 -18.30 -3.71
N THR A 12 5.80 -19.05 -2.80
CA THR A 12 5.24 -19.35 -1.45
C THR A 12 5.47 -18.19 -0.48
N THR A 13 6.01 -17.07 -0.94
CA THR A 13 6.34 -15.90 -0.11
C THR A 13 5.13 -15.12 0.37
N PHE A 14 3.95 -15.34 -0.24
CA PHE A 14 2.70 -14.74 0.22
C PHE A 14 1.59 -15.79 0.21
N CYS A 15 1.34 -16.37 1.37
CA CYS A 15 0.29 -17.38 1.53
C CYS A 15 -0.31 -17.36 2.93
N GLY A 16 -1.50 -17.93 3.07
CA GLY A 16 -2.14 -18.03 4.38
C GLY A 16 -3.54 -18.59 4.33
N GLU A 17 -4.12 -18.64 5.53
CA GLU A 17 -5.48 -19.05 5.76
C GLU A 17 -6.17 -17.97 6.60
N ILE A 18 -7.28 -17.42 6.13
CA ILE A 18 -8.13 -16.56 6.94
C ILE A 18 -9.39 -17.33 7.34
N ASN A 19 -9.58 -17.46 8.64
CA ASN A 19 -10.78 -18.04 9.21
C ASN A 19 -11.78 -16.95 9.53
N THR A 20 -13.01 -17.09 9.05
CA THR A 20 -14.06 -16.11 9.27
C THR A 20 -15.36 -16.76 9.73
N LEU A 21 -16.12 -16.01 10.53
CA LEU A 21 -17.52 -16.29 10.85
C LEU A 21 -18.35 -15.19 10.22
N ALA A 22 -19.23 -15.56 9.28
CA ALA A 22 -20.13 -14.60 8.65
C ALA A 22 -21.56 -14.85 9.10
N ARG A 23 -22.26 -13.77 9.49
CA ARG A 23 -23.69 -13.73 9.72
C ARG A 23 -24.31 -12.89 8.62
N LEU A 24 -25.37 -13.40 8.01
CA LEU A 24 -26.14 -12.73 6.98
C LEU A 24 -27.54 -12.46 7.50
N GLN A 25 -28.03 -11.26 7.29
CA GLN A 25 -29.37 -10.85 7.64
C GLN A 25 -30.04 -10.21 6.42
N ASN A 26 -31.16 -10.79 6.00
CA ASN A 26 -31.96 -10.21 4.91
C ASN A 26 -32.90 -9.15 5.49
N ASN A 27 -32.89 -7.97 4.90
CA ASN A 27 -33.76 -6.85 5.26
C ASN A 27 -34.44 -6.25 4.02
N SER A 28 -35.27 -5.21 4.22
CA SER A 28 -35.99 -4.54 3.11
C SER A 28 -35.10 -3.83 2.07
N HIS A 29 -33.83 -3.62 2.38
CA HIS A 29 -32.86 -2.90 1.54
C HIS A 29 -31.79 -3.84 0.93
N GLY A 30 -31.82 -5.13 1.26
CA GLY A 30 -30.86 -6.12 0.79
C GLY A 30 -30.34 -7.03 1.89
N ILE A 31 -29.14 -7.54 1.70
CA ILE A 31 -28.49 -8.44 2.66
C ILE A 31 -27.39 -7.65 3.38
N ASP A 32 -27.49 -7.63 4.71
CA ASP A 32 -26.40 -7.15 5.56
C ASP A 32 -25.48 -8.31 5.93
N TYR A 33 -24.21 -7.98 6.11
CA TYR A 33 -23.17 -8.93 6.46
C TYR A 33 -22.45 -8.44 7.72
N ASN A 34 -22.31 -9.33 8.70
CA ASN A 34 -21.41 -9.14 9.82
C ASN A 34 -20.37 -10.26 9.77
N ILE A 35 -19.12 -9.89 9.53
CA ILE A 35 -18.01 -10.80 9.31
C ILE A 35 -17.01 -10.64 10.44
N HIS A 36 -16.79 -11.69 11.21
CA HIS A 36 -15.74 -11.75 12.22
C HIS A 36 -14.53 -12.47 11.65
N ILE A 37 -13.39 -11.80 11.61
CA ILE A 37 -12.10 -12.40 11.32
C ILE A 37 -11.57 -13.00 12.61
N LEU A 38 -11.26 -14.30 12.58
CA LEU A 38 -10.70 -15.01 13.72
C LEU A 38 -9.18 -14.85 13.73
N PRO A 39 -8.52 -15.00 14.91
CA PRO A 39 -7.07 -15.00 14.98
C PRO A 39 -6.47 -16.01 14.02
N THR A 40 -5.52 -15.57 13.20
CA THR A 40 -4.89 -16.43 12.22
C THR A 40 -3.44 -15.97 11.93
N GLN A 41 -2.72 -16.81 11.21
CA GLN A 41 -1.35 -16.55 10.77
C GLN A 41 -1.27 -16.60 9.26
N ILE A 42 -0.48 -15.69 8.71
CA ILE A 42 -0.16 -15.64 7.30
C ILE A 42 1.36 -15.55 7.13
N ILE A 43 1.85 -15.93 5.98
CA ILE A 43 3.26 -15.79 5.61
C ILE A 43 3.36 -14.64 4.62
N ILE A 44 4.22 -13.67 4.93
CA ILE A 44 4.58 -12.57 4.05
C ILE A 44 6.11 -12.55 3.96
N GLY A 45 6.64 -12.78 2.77
CA GLY A 45 8.07 -12.98 2.60
C GLY A 45 8.54 -14.27 3.29
N ASP A 46 9.47 -14.15 4.19
CA ASP A 46 10.03 -15.24 5.01
C ASP A 46 9.49 -15.24 6.46
N SER A 47 8.50 -14.38 6.75
CA SER A 47 8.08 -14.06 8.11
C SER A 47 6.63 -14.45 8.36
N VAL A 48 6.35 -14.93 9.58
CA VAL A 48 4.99 -15.24 10.04
C VAL A 48 4.36 -14.00 10.64
N TRP A 49 3.23 -13.58 10.08
CA TRP A 49 2.42 -12.47 10.52
C TRP A 49 1.15 -12.95 11.21
N HIS A 50 0.72 -12.22 12.21
CA HIS A 50 -0.48 -12.54 12.98
C HIS A 50 -1.59 -11.54 12.66
N ILE A 51 -2.76 -12.06 12.25
CA ILE A 51 -3.96 -11.25 12.11
C ILE A 51 -4.74 -11.34 13.43
N ARG A 52 -5.03 -10.17 14.02
CA ARG A 52 -5.85 -10.07 15.22
C ARG A 52 -7.33 -10.20 14.90
N PRO A 53 -8.17 -10.61 15.88
CA PRO A 53 -9.62 -10.60 15.70
C PRO A 53 -10.10 -9.22 15.24
N ALA A 54 -10.96 -9.21 14.23
CA ALA A 54 -11.51 -7.98 13.68
C ALA A 54 -12.96 -8.22 13.20
N THR A 55 -13.69 -7.13 13.01
CA THR A 55 -15.06 -7.18 12.49
C THR A 55 -15.19 -6.32 11.24
N ILE A 56 -15.95 -6.82 10.28
CA ILE A 56 -16.37 -6.07 9.10
C ILE A 56 -17.88 -6.11 9.06
N ASP A 57 -18.53 -4.95 9.15
CA ASP A 57 -19.97 -4.81 9.00
C ASP A 57 -20.28 -4.21 7.64
N ILE A 58 -21.19 -4.80 6.90
CA ILE A 58 -21.65 -4.27 5.62
C ILE A 58 -23.17 -4.13 5.71
N GLU A 59 -23.64 -2.90 5.69
CA GLU A 59 -25.06 -2.54 5.78
C GLU A 59 -25.41 -1.51 4.69
N ASN A 60 -26.49 -1.76 3.96
CA ASN A 60 -26.98 -0.83 2.92
C ASN A 60 -25.89 -0.37 1.90
N GLY A 61 -24.97 -1.27 1.55
CA GLY A 61 -23.87 -0.97 0.63
C GLY A 61 -22.74 -0.10 1.21
N LYS A 62 -22.74 0.07 2.53
CA LYS A 62 -21.68 0.72 3.30
C LYS A 62 -20.96 -0.32 4.15
N GLY A 63 -19.64 -0.41 3.98
CA GLY A 63 -18.77 -1.25 4.79
C GLY A 63 -18.15 -0.44 5.93
N HIS A 64 -18.11 -1.01 7.11
CA HIS A 64 -17.33 -0.55 8.25
C HIS A 64 -16.31 -1.62 8.63
N ILE A 65 -15.04 -1.26 8.58
CA ILE A 65 -13.94 -2.12 9.03
C ILE A 65 -13.54 -1.67 10.43
N ASP A 66 -13.76 -2.54 11.40
CA ASP A 66 -13.30 -2.34 12.77
C ASP A 66 -11.94 -3.00 12.95
N ARG A 67 -10.89 -2.21 12.75
CA ARG A 67 -9.50 -2.46 13.10
C ARG A 67 -8.94 -3.84 12.69
N ILE A 68 -8.72 -4.04 11.41
CA ILE A 68 -7.91 -5.18 10.93
C ILE A 68 -6.43 -4.87 11.19
N GLU A 69 -5.80 -5.61 12.08
CA GLU A 69 -4.38 -5.47 12.40
C GLU A 69 -3.63 -6.74 12.01
N VAL A 70 -2.60 -6.58 11.16
CA VAL A 70 -1.66 -7.61 10.74
C VAL A 70 -0.30 -7.26 11.32
N ARG A 71 0.28 -8.10 12.17
CA ARG A 71 1.48 -7.79 12.95
C ARG A 71 2.53 -8.89 12.87
N HIS A 72 3.79 -8.44 12.78
CA HIS A 72 4.99 -9.25 12.99
C HIS A 72 5.94 -8.50 13.92
N GLN A 73 6.10 -8.97 15.15
CA GLN A 73 6.90 -8.28 16.19
C GLN A 73 6.41 -6.82 16.37
N GLU A 74 7.30 -5.83 16.16
CA GLU A 74 6.95 -4.40 16.22
C GLU A 74 6.37 -3.85 14.90
N GLN A 75 6.49 -4.60 13.82
CA GLN A 75 5.94 -4.22 12.51
C GLN A 75 4.43 -4.46 12.47
N TYR A 76 3.69 -3.53 11.88
CA TYR A 76 2.25 -3.74 11.71
C TYR A 76 1.68 -3.00 10.49
N MET A 77 0.61 -3.55 9.99
CA MET A 77 -0.32 -2.92 9.07
C MET A 77 -1.69 -2.88 9.75
N LEU A 78 -2.31 -1.70 9.79
CA LEU A 78 -3.59 -1.48 10.42
C LEU A 78 -4.54 -0.86 9.40
N ILE A 79 -5.75 -1.43 9.28
CA ILE A 79 -6.80 -0.92 8.41
C ILE A 79 -8.06 -0.74 9.24
N ASP A 80 -8.64 0.46 9.22
CA ASP A 80 -9.91 0.77 9.86
C ASP A 80 -10.67 1.84 9.09
N GLY A 81 -11.98 1.95 9.30
CA GLY A 81 -12.79 3.01 8.74
C GLY A 81 -13.95 2.56 7.86
N LEU A 82 -14.36 3.41 6.94
CA LEU A 82 -15.58 3.28 6.17
C LEU A 82 -15.32 3.13 4.68
N ILE A 83 -16.04 2.23 4.04
CA ILE A 83 -16.04 2.03 2.58
C ILE A 83 -17.47 2.18 2.08
N SER A 84 -17.73 3.16 1.21
CA SER A 84 -19.02 3.32 0.56
C SER A 84 -18.87 4.05 -0.78
N LYS A 85 -19.99 4.34 -1.43
CA LYS A 85 -20.04 5.23 -2.60
C LYS A 85 -19.97 6.72 -2.22
N ASN A 86 -20.05 7.04 -0.93
CA ASN A 86 -19.89 8.43 -0.47
C ASN A 86 -18.39 8.80 -0.46
N PRO A 87 -17.95 9.79 -1.22
CA PRO A 87 -16.53 10.17 -1.31
C PRO A 87 -15.95 10.76 -0.02
N THR A 88 -16.79 11.06 0.99
CA THR A 88 -16.33 11.52 2.31
C THR A 88 -16.04 10.38 3.29
N ASP A 89 -16.53 9.17 3.01
CA ASP A 89 -16.19 8.00 3.79
C ASP A 89 -14.76 7.55 3.47
N MET A 90 -13.99 7.33 4.51
CA MET A 90 -12.54 7.10 4.39
C MET A 90 -12.15 5.80 5.07
N LEU A 91 -11.20 5.13 4.45
CA LEU A 91 -10.44 4.04 5.01
C LEU A 91 -9.08 4.58 5.45
N ASN A 92 -8.68 4.27 6.67
CA ASN A 92 -7.35 4.55 7.19
C ASN A 92 -6.48 3.30 6.99
N LEU A 93 -5.28 3.49 6.48
CA LEU A 93 -4.23 2.49 6.43
C LEU A 93 -3.01 3.05 7.16
N SER A 94 -2.61 2.41 8.26
CA SER A 94 -1.39 2.75 8.99
C SER A 94 -0.35 1.65 8.82
N LEU A 95 0.87 2.04 8.55
CA LEU A 95 2.03 1.18 8.44
C LEU A 95 3.06 1.57 9.49
N ASN A 96 3.70 0.58 10.10
CA ASN A 96 4.83 0.79 11.00
C ASN A 96 5.96 -0.19 10.69
N ASP A 97 7.06 0.34 10.20
CA ASP A 97 8.29 -0.39 9.90
C ASP A 97 8.08 -1.61 8.98
N VAL A 98 7.21 -1.48 7.97
CA VAL A 98 6.85 -2.56 7.04
C VAL A 98 7.75 -2.49 5.81
N SER A 99 8.35 -3.63 5.42
CA SER A 99 9.14 -3.68 4.18
C SER A 99 8.28 -3.35 2.97
N LEU A 100 8.76 -2.44 2.12
CA LEU A 100 8.10 -2.10 0.85
C LEU A 100 7.97 -3.32 -0.06
N ASP A 101 8.94 -4.22 -0.06
CA ASP A 101 8.90 -5.44 -0.86
C ASP A 101 7.64 -6.26 -0.54
N TYR A 102 7.26 -6.37 0.74
CA TYR A 102 6.04 -7.08 1.16
C TYR A 102 4.77 -6.43 0.60
N ILE A 103 4.72 -5.10 0.56
CA ILE A 103 3.57 -4.36 0.03
C ILE A 103 3.45 -4.59 -1.48
N PHE A 104 4.56 -4.48 -2.20
CA PHE A 104 4.59 -4.64 -3.66
C PHE A 104 4.33 -6.09 -4.09
N ASP A 105 4.85 -7.07 -3.35
CA ASP A 105 4.55 -8.49 -3.56
C ASP A 105 3.07 -8.80 -3.35
N ALA A 106 2.48 -8.28 -2.26
CA ALA A 106 1.05 -8.43 -1.97
C ALA A 106 0.15 -7.82 -3.07
N LEU A 107 0.58 -6.71 -3.68
CA LEU A 107 -0.10 -6.06 -4.79
C LEU A 107 0.22 -6.67 -6.16
N ASN A 108 1.08 -7.70 -6.21
CA ASN A 108 1.56 -8.36 -7.44
C ASN A 108 2.24 -7.39 -8.43
N LEU A 109 2.90 -6.35 -7.93
CA LEU A 109 3.61 -5.34 -8.71
C LEU A 109 5.08 -5.75 -8.91
N LYS A 110 5.32 -6.70 -9.82
CA LYS A 110 6.65 -7.32 -10.04
C LYS A 110 7.61 -6.54 -10.94
N ASN A 111 7.12 -5.52 -11.63
CA ASN A 111 7.92 -4.79 -12.62
C ASN A 111 8.79 -3.69 -12.01
N VAL A 112 8.60 -3.40 -10.74
CA VAL A 112 9.27 -2.32 -10.02
C VAL A 112 9.70 -2.85 -8.66
N VAL A 113 10.98 -2.77 -8.35
CA VAL A 113 11.53 -3.22 -7.06
C VAL A 113 11.83 -1.98 -6.23
N PHE A 114 10.92 -1.67 -5.28
CA PHE A 114 11.18 -0.68 -4.24
C PHE A 114 11.54 -1.40 -2.96
N GLY A 115 12.60 -0.95 -2.28
CA GLY A 115 13.00 -1.46 -0.96
C GLY A 115 13.03 -0.35 0.09
N GLY A 116 13.09 -0.77 1.34
CA GLY A 116 13.14 0.09 2.52
C GLY A 116 12.02 -0.21 3.51
N GLN A 117 12.10 0.39 4.70
CA GLN A 117 11.14 0.20 5.79
C GLN A 117 10.16 1.37 5.84
N ALA A 118 8.90 1.08 5.60
CA ALA A 118 7.83 2.07 5.44
C ALA A 118 7.07 2.31 6.75
N THR A 119 6.90 3.58 7.10
CA THR A 119 6.08 4.02 8.24
C THR A 119 5.23 5.21 7.80
N GLY A 120 3.93 5.18 8.07
CA GLY A 120 3.05 6.30 7.76
C GLY A 120 1.58 5.94 7.76
N ASP A 121 0.74 6.98 7.65
CA ASP A 121 -0.71 6.88 7.64
C ASP A 121 -1.28 7.38 6.32
N PHE A 122 -2.17 6.60 5.75
CA PHE A 122 -2.85 6.91 4.50
C PHE A 122 -4.35 7.00 4.72
N LEU A 123 -4.96 7.98 4.06
CA LEU A 123 -6.40 8.11 3.91
C LEU A 123 -6.78 7.71 2.49
N ILE A 124 -7.67 6.77 2.37
CA ILE A 124 -8.17 6.27 1.08
C ILE A 124 -9.67 6.50 1.03
N SER A 125 -10.15 7.19 0.02
CA SER A 125 -11.58 7.42 -0.20
C SER A 125 -11.98 7.07 -1.63
N ASP A 126 -13.27 7.10 -1.90
CA ASP A 126 -13.85 6.90 -3.23
C ASP A 126 -13.56 5.52 -3.86
N LEU A 127 -13.31 4.50 -3.02
CA LEU A 127 -12.91 3.16 -3.44
C LEU A 127 -13.95 2.48 -4.33
N LEU A 128 -15.26 2.66 -4.07
CA LEU A 128 -16.32 1.97 -4.79
C LEU A 128 -16.76 2.68 -6.09
N ASN A 129 -16.25 3.88 -6.36
CA ASN A 129 -16.55 4.63 -7.59
C ASN A 129 -15.48 4.46 -8.69
N GLY A 130 -14.52 3.54 -8.48
CA GLY A 130 -13.50 3.19 -9.48
C GLY A 130 -12.34 4.18 -9.60
N THR A 131 -12.28 5.20 -8.76
CA THR A 131 -11.16 6.18 -8.75
C THR A 131 -10.71 6.41 -7.31
N PRO A 132 -9.94 5.47 -6.74
CA PRO A 132 -9.43 5.62 -5.38
C PRO A 132 -8.61 6.90 -5.23
N ARG A 133 -8.90 7.66 -4.18
CA ARG A 133 -8.18 8.88 -3.81
C ARG A 133 -7.31 8.58 -2.61
N LEU A 134 -6.02 8.68 -2.79
CA LEU A 134 -5.03 8.44 -1.74
C LEU A 134 -4.45 9.77 -1.27
N SER A 135 -4.32 9.92 0.04
CA SER A 135 -3.57 11.01 0.65
C SER A 135 -2.80 10.53 1.87
N THR A 136 -1.63 11.15 2.11
CA THR A 136 -0.86 10.98 3.33
C THR A 136 -0.27 12.31 3.77
N LYS A 137 -0.25 12.56 5.07
CA LYS A 137 0.43 13.73 5.64
C LYS A 137 1.90 13.47 5.94
N LYS A 138 2.26 12.21 6.15
CA LYS A 138 3.62 11.80 6.44
C LYS A 138 3.77 10.33 6.07
N PHE A 139 4.62 10.08 5.10
CA PHE A 139 5.07 8.75 4.74
C PHE A 139 6.59 8.76 4.72
N PHE A 140 7.18 7.95 5.54
CA PHE A 140 8.62 7.82 5.69
C PHE A 140 9.06 6.43 5.27
N VAL A 141 10.12 6.36 4.48
CA VAL A 141 10.78 5.10 4.12
C VAL A 141 12.24 5.20 4.47
N LYS A 142 12.65 4.45 5.47
CA LYS A 142 14.05 4.31 5.85
C LYS A 142 14.77 3.42 4.83
N ASP A 143 16.00 3.79 4.47
CA ASP A 143 16.83 3.04 3.53
C ASP A 143 16.12 2.78 2.18
N PHE A 144 15.43 3.79 1.67
CA PHE A 144 14.71 3.70 0.40
C PHE A 144 15.65 3.32 -0.75
N SER A 145 15.23 2.33 -1.53
CA SER A 145 15.93 1.89 -2.73
C SER A 145 14.96 1.67 -3.89
N TYR A 146 15.48 1.79 -5.10
CA TYR A 146 14.77 1.51 -6.33
C TYR A 146 15.65 0.66 -7.24
N ASN A 147 15.17 -0.51 -7.67
CA ASN A 147 15.94 -1.48 -8.44
C ASN A 147 17.33 -1.74 -7.84
N HIS A 148 17.38 -1.96 -6.52
CA HIS A 148 18.58 -2.19 -5.70
C HIS A 148 19.55 -1.00 -5.58
N ALA A 149 19.31 0.11 -6.25
CA ALA A 149 20.07 1.33 -6.03
C ALA A 149 19.57 2.05 -4.78
N LYS A 150 20.46 2.33 -3.84
CA LYS A 150 20.14 3.02 -2.58
C LYS A 150 20.08 4.52 -2.79
N PHE A 151 19.02 5.16 -2.29
CA PHE A 151 18.80 6.59 -2.37
C PHE A 151 18.93 7.29 -1.01
N GLY A 152 18.71 6.57 0.10
CA GLY A 152 18.67 7.12 1.45
C GLY A 152 17.26 7.12 2.04
N ASP A 153 16.95 8.06 2.93
CA ASP A 153 15.67 8.11 3.61
C ASP A 153 14.67 8.98 2.84
N LEU A 154 13.53 8.42 2.48
CA LEU A 154 12.46 9.11 1.76
C LEU A 154 11.41 9.63 2.74
N ASN A 155 11.11 10.93 2.66
CA ASN A 155 9.94 11.55 3.27
C ASN A 155 8.99 11.98 2.17
N LEU A 156 7.74 11.51 2.21
CA LEU A 156 6.74 11.77 1.20
C LEU A 156 5.45 12.30 1.81
N TYR A 157 4.86 13.27 1.13
CA TYR A 157 3.52 13.79 1.33
C TYR A 157 2.71 13.54 0.06
N SER A 158 1.45 13.18 0.20
CA SER A 158 0.56 13.07 -0.95
C SER A 158 -0.83 13.63 -0.66
N ARG A 159 -1.49 14.11 -1.71
CA ARG A 159 -2.89 14.52 -1.67
C ARG A 159 -3.57 14.31 -3.02
N TRP A 160 -4.86 14.08 -2.99
CA TRP A 160 -5.65 14.07 -4.22
C TRP A 160 -5.80 15.48 -4.78
N ASP A 161 -5.56 15.63 -6.07
CA ASP A 161 -5.78 16.85 -6.84
C ASP A 161 -7.02 16.69 -7.72
N ASN A 162 -8.08 17.45 -7.41
CA ASN A 162 -9.34 17.39 -8.13
C ASN A 162 -9.27 17.97 -9.55
N GLU A 163 -8.38 18.92 -9.80
CA GLU A 163 -8.22 19.56 -11.11
C GLU A 163 -7.51 18.60 -12.07
N ASN A 164 -6.39 18.06 -11.65
CA ASN A 164 -5.59 17.15 -12.47
C ASN A 164 -6.10 15.70 -12.46
N LYS A 165 -7.05 15.36 -11.57
CA LYS A 165 -7.56 13.99 -11.38
C LYS A 165 -6.42 13.00 -11.09
N GLY A 166 -5.52 13.39 -10.22
CA GLY A 166 -4.33 12.63 -9.87
C GLY A 166 -3.93 12.79 -8.41
N ILE A 167 -3.02 11.95 -7.96
CA ILE A 167 -2.39 12.03 -6.65
C ILE A 167 -1.13 12.87 -6.81
N LEU A 168 -1.14 14.08 -6.27
CA LEU A 168 0.05 14.92 -6.18
C LEU A 168 0.98 14.34 -5.13
N LEU A 169 2.25 14.19 -5.48
CA LEU A 169 3.33 13.75 -4.61
C LEU A 169 4.33 14.88 -4.40
N ASN A 170 4.77 15.06 -3.16
CA ASN A 170 5.87 15.94 -2.82
C ASN A 170 6.71 15.28 -1.73
N GLY A 171 8.01 15.30 -1.88
CA GLY A 171 8.89 14.67 -0.93
C GLY A 171 10.34 15.04 -1.05
N THR A 172 11.13 14.47 -0.18
CA THR A 172 12.57 14.60 -0.14
C THR A 172 13.21 13.26 0.11
N VAL A 173 14.29 12.99 -0.60
CA VAL A 173 15.20 11.89 -0.28
C VAL A 173 16.46 12.48 0.33
N SER A 174 16.83 12.00 1.51
CA SER A 174 18.02 12.45 2.25
C SER A 174 19.04 11.32 2.36
N GLN A 175 20.29 11.64 2.08
CA GLN A 175 21.42 10.74 2.22
C GLN A 175 22.53 11.46 2.99
N GLU A 176 23.14 10.75 3.93
CA GLU A 176 24.22 11.33 4.75
C GLU A 176 25.36 11.87 3.89
N GLY A 177 25.79 13.12 4.18
CA GLY A 177 26.88 13.80 3.47
C GLY A 177 26.49 14.44 2.13
N TYR A 178 25.21 14.37 1.71
CA TYR A 178 24.73 14.95 0.44
C TYR A 178 23.53 15.88 0.66
N PRO A 179 23.32 16.87 -0.23
CA PRO A 179 22.11 17.67 -0.26
C PRO A 179 20.87 16.79 -0.55
N ASN A 180 19.74 17.17 0.01
CA ASN A 180 18.48 16.45 -0.22
C ASN A 180 18.06 16.54 -1.69
N THR A 181 17.61 15.41 -2.22
CA THR A 181 16.92 15.35 -3.53
C THR A 181 15.45 15.67 -3.32
N LEU A 182 14.92 16.62 -4.07
CA LEU A 182 13.49 16.92 -4.08
C LEU A 182 12.79 15.98 -5.07
N VAL A 183 11.61 15.52 -4.68
CA VAL A 183 10.74 14.67 -5.50
C VAL A 183 9.38 15.31 -5.57
N ASP A 184 8.89 15.61 -6.76
CA ASP A 184 7.55 16.12 -6.98
C ASP A 184 6.92 15.52 -8.22
N GLY A 185 5.58 15.49 -8.27
CA GLY A 185 4.87 15.04 -9.45
C GLY A 185 3.50 14.45 -9.16
N TYR A 186 3.05 13.60 -10.08
CA TYR A 186 1.71 13.03 -10.07
C TYR A 186 1.70 11.54 -10.36
N ILE A 187 0.79 10.83 -9.68
CA ILE A 187 0.31 9.49 -10.08
C ILE A 187 -1.12 9.67 -10.59
N PHE A 188 -1.41 9.12 -11.76
CA PHE A 188 -2.74 9.14 -12.37
C PHE A 188 -3.33 7.73 -12.42
N PRO A 189 -4.09 7.30 -11.39
CA PRO A 189 -4.60 5.93 -11.30
C PRO A 189 -5.51 5.54 -12.47
N THR A 190 -6.28 6.50 -13.00
CA THR A 190 -7.21 6.26 -14.12
C THR A 190 -6.53 6.18 -15.48
N ARG A 191 -5.28 6.64 -15.60
CA ARG A 191 -4.51 6.64 -16.85
C ARG A 191 -3.35 5.67 -16.82
N ASP A 192 -3.20 4.95 -15.70
CA ASP A 192 -2.06 4.07 -15.43
C ASP A 192 -0.72 4.75 -15.77
N SER A 193 -0.56 6.00 -15.33
CA SER A 193 0.59 6.82 -15.67
C SER A 193 1.17 7.53 -14.45
N LEU A 194 2.47 7.75 -14.52
CA LEU A 194 3.30 8.38 -13.52
C LEU A 194 4.09 9.52 -14.16
N ASN A 195 4.08 10.70 -13.54
CA ASN A 195 4.91 11.83 -13.93
C ASN A 195 5.63 12.35 -12.69
N LEU A 196 6.89 11.98 -12.51
CA LEU A 196 7.72 12.39 -11.40
C LEU A 196 8.92 13.22 -11.90
N ARG A 197 9.24 14.26 -11.15
CA ARG A 197 10.42 15.06 -11.31
C ARG A 197 11.31 14.88 -10.08
N PHE A 198 12.59 14.69 -10.35
CA PHE A 198 13.65 14.63 -9.34
C PHE A 198 14.57 15.81 -9.54
N ASP A 199 14.76 16.61 -8.50
CA ASP A 199 15.73 17.70 -8.47
C ASP A 199 16.84 17.31 -7.49
N ALA A 200 17.95 16.83 -8.06
CA ALA A 200 19.07 16.27 -7.32
C ALA A 200 20.39 16.93 -7.73
N GLN A 201 21.18 17.35 -6.74
CA GLN A 201 22.53 17.84 -6.98
C GLN A 201 23.54 16.69 -7.13
N HIS A 202 23.31 15.57 -6.43
CA HIS A 202 24.12 14.36 -6.51
C HIS A 202 23.20 13.15 -6.44
N ILE A 203 23.08 12.42 -7.53
CA ILE A 203 22.33 11.16 -7.59
C ILE A 203 23.21 10.10 -8.22
N SER A 204 23.21 8.91 -7.63
CA SER A 204 23.82 7.76 -8.30
C SER A 204 22.95 7.35 -9.47
N LEU A 205 23.51 7.31 -10.66
CA LEU A 205 22.80 6.85 -11.86
C LEU A 205 22.68 5.31 -11.93
N ALA A 206 23.11 4.60 -10.90
CA ALA A 206 23.05 3.15 -10.84
C ALA A 206 21.60 2.61 -11.00
N PHE A 207 20.58 3.39 -10.63
CA PHE A 207 19.17 3.02 -10.86
C PHE A 207 18.78 2.94 -12.34
N LEU A 208 19.58 3.54 -13.25
CA LEU A 208 19.35 3.45 -14.69
C LEU A 208 19.95 2.18 -15.32
N ASN A 209 20.80 1.45 -14.60
CA ASN A 209 21.47 0.24 -15.12
C ASN A 209 20.49 -0.77 -15.74
N PRO A 210 19.35 -1.11 -15.11
CA PRO A 210 18.41 -2.05 -15.71
C PRO A 210 17.79 -1.58 -17.04
N PHE A 211 17.76 -0.27 -17.26
CA PHE A 211 17.26 0.33 -18.50
C PHE A 211 18.36 0.42 -19.57
N THR A 212 19.61 0.72 -19.16
CA THR A 212 20.73 0.85 -20.07
C THR A 212 21.26 -0.49 -20.58
N GLU A 213 21.22 -1.55 -19.75
CA GLU A 213 21.58 -2.90 -20.16
C GLU A 213 20.70 -3.42 -21.32
N LYS A 214 19.39 -3.12 -21.29
CA LYS A 214 18.48 -3.46 -22.39
C LYS A 214 18.77 -2.69 -23.68
N ILE A 215 19.28 -1.46 -23.57
CA ILE A 215 19.65 -0.64 -24.75
C ILE A 215 20.97 -1.10 -25.32
N LEU A 216 21.96 -1.43 -24.47
CA LEU A 216 23.29 -1.86 -24.90
C LEU A 216 23.35 -3.30 -25.43
N GLN A 217 22.38 -4.16 -25.09
CA GLN A 217 22.27 -5.51 -25.66
C GLN A 217 21.72 -5.54 -27.09
N ASN A 218 21.22 -4.41 -27.61
CA ASN A 218 20.68 -4.27 -28.96
C ASN A 218 21.59 -3.43 -29.89
N VAL A 219 22.82 -3.16 -29.50
CA VAL A 219 23.89 -2.57 -30.31
C VAL A 219 24.99 -3.57 -30.51
#